data_8e05701e6497b607237e285950c16260
#
_entry.id   8e05701e6497b607237e285950c16260
#
_cell.length_a   1.000
_cell.length_b   1.000
_cell.length_c   1.000
_cell.angle_alpha   90.00
_cell.angle_beta   90.00
_cell.angle_gamma   90.00
#
_symmetry.space_group_name_H-M   'P 1'
#
loop_
_entity.id
_entity.type
_entity.pdbx_description
1 polymer ?
#
loop_
_entity_poly.entity_id
_entity_poly.type
_entity_poly.pdbx_seq_one_letter_code
_entity_poly.pdbx_strand_id
1 'polypeptide(L)'
;MNHKQSGYSVIELMIASVIGLVVLSGAITIFTSNRASQSLSSGMSEVQENGRVALDIIANSIRLAGYQGCTNGIQEPDVLASVAPPIELISESLWGATFNGTSWSPARPAELNQIGTRPIANTDIIYAKHGSGRATILNTSMTNASTNPIVLARNPDQLDAGDLVMISDCVGSEIFRASTVSAGNSNVSVGFNATDNSRANLNRAYTVTGNPAFDPMRVMRFESNAYFIADSGRTDADGTAIRSLWVLDTTASPIGPPTEFVQGVENMQVLYGERTASGSIRYLPAGNANLDMAQVTSVQVGLLLRSIDPITSKADTKTYLVANQEIGPAGGTTTLSHSGGRYLRAAFNTTVRLRNRASPAS
;
A
#
# COMPACT_ATOMS: atom_id res chain seq x y z
N MET A 1 27.47 24.15 -74.72
CA MET A 1 27.06 22.70 -74.65
C MET A 1 25.58 22.64 -74.26
N ASN A 2 24.71 22.39 -75.26
CA ASN A 2 23.28 22.28 -75.00
C ASN A 2 22.98 20.82 -74.52
N HIS A 3 22.71 20.68 -73.24
CA HIS A 3 22.18 19.43 -72.72
C HIS A 3 20.74 19.26 -73.22
N LYS A 4 20.50 18.24 -74.05
CA LYS A 4 19.15 17.86 -74.44
C LYS A 4 18.47 17.26 -73.19
N GLN A 5 17.44 17.90 -72.70
CA GLN A 5 16.55 17.30 -71.68
C GLN A 5 15.77 16.15 -72.36
N SER A 6 16.07 14.92 -72.00
CA SER A 6 15.22 13.75 -72.32
C SER A 6 14.05 13.70 -71.34
N GLY A 7 12.84 13.76 -71.86
CA GLY A 7 11.61 13.60 -71.07
C GLY A 7 11.48 12.19 -70.55
N TYR A 8 10.99 12.00 -69.32
CA TYR A 8 10.69 10.68 -68.73
C TYR A 8 9.52 10.03 -69.48
N SER A 9 9.62 8.72 -69.68
CA SER A 9 8.51 7.89 -70.21
C SER A 9 7.43 7.70 -69.15
N VAL A 10 6.16 7.70 -69.57
CA VAL A 10 5.02 7.38 -68.66
C VAL A 10 5.19 6.01 -67.98
N ILE A 11 5.80 5.05 -68.65
CA ILE A 11 6.06 3.72 -68.12
C ILE A 11 7.15 3.77 -67.01
N GLU A 12 8.14 4.62 -67.15
CA GLU A 12 9.21 4.83 -66.19
C GLU A 12 8.65 5.47 -64.89
N LEU A 13 7.72 6.43 -65.02
CA LEU A 13 7.00 7.05 -63.91
C LEU A 13 6.08 6.02 -63.19
N MET A 14 5.39 5.12 -63.92
CA MET A 14 4.59 4.08 -63.36
C MET A 14 5.45 3.07 -62.54
N ILE A 15 6.59 2.63 -63.10
CA ILE A 15 7.51 1.73 -62.43
C ILE A 15 8.09 2.40 -61.16
N ALA A 16 8.51 3.63 -61.25
CA ALA A 16 9.03 4.40 -60.11
C ALA A 16 7.98 4.57 -59.02
N SER A 17 6.72 4.82 -59.36
CA SER A 17 5.61 4.92 -58.41
C SER A 17 5.34 3.59 -57.66
N VAL A 18 5.34 2.46 -58.38
CA VAL A 18 5.16 1.13 -57.76
C VAL A 18 6.30 0.79 -56.80
N ILE A 19 7.56 1.02 -57.21
CA ILE A 19 8.71 0.80 -56.36
C ILE A 19 8.63 1.73 -55.12
N GLY A 20 8.30 3.02 -55.34
CA GLY A 20 8.10 3.97 -54.24
C GLY A 20 7.04 3.53 -53.24
N LEU A 21 5.90 3.01 -53.68
CA LEU A 21 4.84 2.46 -52.80
C LEU A 21 5.29 1.23 -52.02
N VAL A 22 6.04 0.32 -52.66
CA VAL A 22 6.61 -0.85 -51.95
C VAL A 22 7.57 -0.46 -50.86
N VAL A 23 8.50 0.47 -51.14
CA VAL A 23 9.46 0.99 -50.16
C VAL A 23 8.75 1.72 -49.01
N LEU A 24 7.74 2.56 -49.37
CA LEU A 24 6.95 3.27 -48.37
C LEU A 24 6.17 2.31 -47.42
N SER A 25 5.55 1.26 -48.00
CA SER A 25 4.83 0.25 -47.21
C SER A 25 5.77 -0.48 -46.26
N GLY A 26 6.99 -0.83 -46.72
CA GLY A 26 8.03 -1.42 -45.87
C GLY A 26 8.46 -0.48 -44.73
N ALA A 27 8.68 0.80 -45.02
CA ALA A 27 9.05 1.81 -44.03
C ALA A 27 7.93 1.98 -42.96
N ILE A 28 6.66 2.05 -43.38
CA ILE A 28 5.51 2.14 -42.47
C ILE A 28 5.43 0.89 -41.56
N THR A 29 5.64 -0.29 -42.10
CA THR A 29 5.60 -1.56 -41.34
C THR A 29 6.71 -1.57 -40.28
N ILE A 30 7.93 -1.17 -40.61
CA ILE A 30 9.03 -1.07 -39.65
C ILE A 30 8.72 -0.03 -38.57
N PHE A 31 8.21 1.13 -38.95
CA PHE A 31 7.88 2.21 -38.03
C PHE A 31 6.77 1.79 -37.02
N THR A 32 5.70 1.16 -37.50
CA THR A 32 4.59 0.67 -36.64
C THR A 32 5.05 -0.47 -35.75
N SER A 33 5.89 -1.39 -36.24
CA SER A 33 6.47 -2.46 -35.44
C SER A 33 7.38 -1.93 -34.32
N ASN A 34 8.21 -0.94 -34.65
CA ASN A 34 9.09 -0.30 -33.64
C ASN A 34 8.28 0.41 -32.56
N ARG A 35 7.21 1.14 -32.94
CA ARG A 35 6.30 1.77 -31.96
C ARG A 35 5.62 0.73 -31.07
N ALA A 36 5.11 -0.35 -31.63
CA ALA A 36 4.49 -1.42 -30.85
C ALA A 36 5.47 -2.05 -29.87
N SER A 37 6.71 -2.33 -30.29
CA SER A 37 7.77 -2.86 -29.42
C SER A 37 8.12 -1.89 -28.30
N GLN A 38 8.22 -0.59 -28.59
CA GLN A 38 8.50 0.43 -27.60
C GLN A 38 7.37 0.55 -26.56
N SER A 39 6.10 0.58 -27.01
CA SER A 39 4.94 0.64 -26.12
C SER A 39 4.87 -0.60 -25.22
N LEU A 40 5.18 -1.79 -25.74
CA LEU A 40 5.21 -3.02 -24.96
C LEU A 40 6.33 -3.00 -23.91
N SER A 41 7.53 -2.56 -24.27
CA SER A 41 8.66 -2.44 -23.34
C SER A 41 8.39 -1.40 -22.24
N SER A 42 7.85 -0.25 -22.60
CA SER A 42 7.47 0.81 -21.64
C SER A 42 6.38 0.34 -20.68
N GLY A 43 5.31 -0.25 -21.19
CA GLY A 43 4.22 -0.76 -20.37
C GLY A 43 4.65 -1.92 -19.47
N MET A 44 5.59 -2.77 -19.93
CA MET A 44 6.15 -3.82 -19.08
C MET A 44 6.97 -3.25 -17.92
N SER A 45 7.77 -2.23 -18.17
CA SER A 45 8.54 -1.54 -17.13
C SER A 45 7.62 -0.86 -16.12
N GLU A 46 6.57 -0.19 -16.58
CA GLU A 46 5.58 0.46 -15.72
C GLU A 46 4.84 -0.55 -14.82
N VAL A 47 4.35 -1.66 -15.39
CA VAL A 47 3.68 -2.72 -14.62
C VAL A 47 4.60 -3.32 -13.56
N GLN A 48 5.89 -3.55 -13.91
CA GLN A 48 6.87 -4.09 -12.97
C GLN A 48 7.21 -3.11 -11.85
N GLU A 49 7.39 -1.84 -12.16
CA GLU A 49 7.70 -0.80 -11.16
C GLU A 49 6.51 -0.59 -10.22
N ASN A 50 5.31 -0.38 -10.77
CA ASN A 50 4.09 -0.21 -10.00
C ASN A 50 3.79 -1.41 -9.11
N GLY A 51 3.96 -2.63 -9.63
CA GLY A 51 3.77 -3.86 -8.85
C GLY A 51 4.73 -4.00 -7.69
N ARG A 52 6.00 -3.68 -7.91
CA ARG A 52 7.02 -3.68 -6.87
C ARG A 52 6.73 -2.64 -5.78
N VAL A 53 6.47 -1.40 -6.18
CA VAL A 53 6.16 -0.31 -5.25
C VAL A 53 4.93 -0.64 -4.42
N ALA A 54 3.83 -1.10 -5.05
CA ALA A 54 2.60 -1.46 -4.36
C ALA A 54 2.82 -2.57 -3.33
N LEU A 55 3.54 -3.66 -3.71
CA LEU A 55 3.84 -4.74 -2.78
C LEU A 55 4.77 -4.32 -1.65
N ASP A 56 5.82 -3.54 -1.93
CA ASP A 56 6.80 -3.13 -0.93
C ASP A 56 6.13 -2.30 0.18
N ILE A 57 5.21 -1.42 -0.16
CA ILE A 57 4.48 -0.59 0.79
C ILE A 57 3.55 -1.42 1.67
N ILE A 58 2.71 -2.26 1.05
CA ILE A 58 1.81 -3.14 1.78
C ILE A 58 2.62 -4.10 2.67
N ALA A 59 3.67 -4.70 2.13
CA ALA A 59 4.53 -5.63 2.86
C ALA A 59 5.24 -4.97 4.05
N ASN A 60 5.66 -3.71 3.91
CA ASN A 60 6.29 -2.97 5.00
C ASN A 60 5.28 -2.68 6.12
N SER A 61 4.07 -2.22 5.79
CA SER A 61 3.01 -1.97 6.77
C SER A 61 2.61 -3.27 7.51
N ILE A 62 2.45 -4.39 6.79
CA ILE A 62 2.20 -5.70 7.40
C ILE A 62 3.35 -6.13 8.32
N ARG A 63 4.60 -5.96 7.89
CA ARG A 63 5.78 -6.36 8.69
C ARG A 63 5.88 -5.60 9.99
N LEU A 64 5.46 -4.33 9.99
CA LEU A 64 5.44 -3.47 11.16
C LEU A 64 4.17 -3.64 12.01
N ALA A 65 3.11 -4.28 11.49
CA ALA A 65 1.85 -4.42 12.24
C ALA A 65 2.10 -4.84 13.70
N GLY A 66 1.53 -4.06 14.64
CA GLY A 66 1.72 -4.22 16.08
C GLY A 66 3.05 -3.72 16.64
N TYR A 67 3.89 -3.04 15.82
CA TYR A 67 5.17 -2.50 16.31
C TYR A 67 4.94 -1.34 17.28
N GLN A 68 5.48 -1.49 18.50
CA GLN A 68 5.41 -0.53 19.60
C GLN A 68 6.79 -0.20 20.20
N GLY A 69 7.86 -0.43 19.46
CA GLY A 69 9.23 -0.27 20.01
C GLY A 69 9.66 -1.50 20.81
N CYS A 70 10.12 -1.27 22.07
CA CYS A 70 10.70 -2.32 22.92
C CYS A 70 9.66 -3.19 23.66
N THR A 71 8.40 -2.83 23.71
CA THR A 71 7.38 -3.47 24.59
C THR A 71 7.02 -4.92 24.24
N ASN A 72 7.55 -5.48 23.16
CA ASN A 72 7.32 -6.87 22.72
C ASN A 72 5.84 -7.28 22.52
N GLY A 73 4.92 -6.32 22.38
CA GLY A 73 3.51 -6.59 22.11
C GLY A 73 2.74 -7.29 23.26
N ILE A 74 3.20 -7.15 24.49
CA ILE A 74 2.57 -7.79 25.66
C ILE A 74 1.46 -6.92 26.25
N GLN A 75 1.52 -5.60 26.01
CA GLN A 75 0.62 -4.63 26.62
C GLN A 75 0.09 -3.66 25.55
N GLU A 76 -1.25 -3.43 25.56
CA GLU A 76 -1.83 -2.39 24.71
C GLU A 76 -1.28 -1.02 25.07
N PRO A 77 -1.07 -0.13 24.10
CA PRO A 77 -0.65 1.23 24.36
C PRO A 77 -1.74 1.98 25.14
N ASP A 78 -1.31 2.88 26.03
CA ASP A 78 -2.25 3.85 26.60
C ASP A 78 -2.51 4.96 25.58
N VAL A 79 -3.75 5.08 25.14
CA VAL A 79 -4.16 6.03 24.09
C VAL A 79 -4.72 7.28 24.75
N LEU A 80 -3.93 8.37 24.71
CA LEU A 80 -4.34 9.68 25.17
C LEU A 80 -5.15 10.41 24.07
N ALA A 81 -4.79 10.22 22.82
CA ALA A 81 -5.44 10.90 21.70
C ALA A 81 -6.96 10.65 21.71
N SER A 82 -7.71 11.74 21.52
CA SER A 82 -9.18 11.67 21.36
C SER A 82 -9.52 11.09 20.00
N VAL A 83 -9.53 9.77 19.92
CA VAL A 83 -9.86 8.99 18.70
C VAL A 83 -10.99 8.01 19.02
N ALA A 84 -11.81 7.76 18.02
CA ALA A 84 -12.88 6.76 18.11
C ALA A 84 -12.90 5.95 16.79
N PRO A 85 -12.87 4.61 16.87
CA PRO A 85 -12.75 3.75 18.07
C PRO A 85 -11.37 3.81 18.72
N PRO A 86 -11.19 3.22 19.92
CA PRO A 86 -9.87 3.12 20.57
C PRO A 86 -8.86 2.39 19.69
N ILE A 87 -7.59 2.78 19.81
CA ILE A 87 -6.50 2.12 19.10
C ILE A 87 -6.07 0.87 19.87
N GLU A 88 -6.26 -0.29 19.28
CA GLU A 88 -5.77 -1.57 19.80
C GLU A 88 -4.67 -2.10 18.88
N LEU A 89 -3.48 -2.35 19.41
CA LEU A 89 -2.33 -2.79 18.63
C LEU A 89 -1.99 -4.27 18.82
N ILE A 90 -2.36 -4.88 19.94
CA ILE A 90 -2.09 -6.28 20.18
C ILE A 90 -3.20 -7.13 19.56
N SER A 91 -4.44 -6.80 19.90
CA SER A 91 -5.62 -7.55 19.45
C SER A 91 -5.95 -7.24 17.97
N GLU A 92 -5.81 -5.99 17.54
CA GLU A 92 -6.27 -5.49 16.24
C GLU A 92 -5.20 -4.76 15.42
N SER A 93 -3.93 -5.17 15.54
CA SER A 93 -2.87 -4.57 14.72
C SER A 93 -3.03 -4.84 13.22
N LEU A 94 -3.74 -5.88 12.86
CA LEU A 94 -3.98 -6.30 11.49
C LEU A 94 -5.43 -6.76 11.35
N TRP A 95 -6.12 -6.23 10.35
CA TRP A 95 -7.46 -6.62 9.97
C TRP A 95 -7.56 -6.72 8.45
N GLY A 96 -8.48 -7.53 7.95
CA GLY A 96 -8.77 -7.61 6.54
C GLY A 96 -10.15 -8.17 6.26
N ALA A 97 -10.62 -7.92 5.03
CA ALA A 97 -11.93 -8.40 4.57
C ALA A 97 -11.96 -8.48 3.04
N THR A 98 -12.89 -9.25 2.53
CA THR A 98 -13.25 -9.29 1.12
C THR A 98 -14.50 -8.44 0.88
N PHE A 99 -14.50 -7.62 -0.17
CA PHE A 99 -15.66 -6.85 -0.61
C PHE A 99 -16.38 -7.62 -1.73
N ASN A 100 -17.66 -7.95 -1.53
CA ASN A 100 -18.43 -8.70 -2.53
C ASN A 100 -19.21 -7.82 -3.53
N GLY A 101 -19.01 -6.49 -3.47
CA GLY A 101 -19.74 -5.49 -4.26
C GLY A 101 -20.83 -4.76 -3.48
N THR A 102 -21.27 -5.27 -2.34
CA THR A 102 -22.29 -4.66 -1.49
C THR A 102 -21.91 -4.63 -0.01
N SER A 103 -21.24 -5.67 0.48
CA SER A 103 -20.87 -5.83 1.89
C SER A 103 -19.44 -6.36 2.04
N TRP A 104 -18.91 -6.24 3.24
CA TRP A 104 -17.60 -6.71 3.65
C TRP A 104 -17.70 -7.99 4.46
N SER A 105 -16.82 -8.93 4.25
CA SER A 105 -16.69 -10.15 5.03
C SER A 105 -15.23 -10.31 5.52
N PRO A 106 -14.98 -10.18 6.83
CA PRO A 106 -15.84 -9.77 7.93
C PRO A 106 -16.34 -8.33 7.83
N ALA A 107 -17.28 -7.93 8.71
CA ALA A 107 -17.84 -6.58 8.75
C ALA A 107 -16.73 -5.54 8.98
N ARG A 108 -16.82 -4.42 8.26
CA ARG A 108 -15.84 -3.35 8.27
C ARG A 108 -15.85 -2.58 9.61
N PRO A 109 -14.69 -2.30 10.23
CA PRO A 109 -14.56 -1.38 11.35
C PRO A 109 -15.06 0.04 11.01
N ALA A 110 -15.54 0.77 12.01
CA ALA A 110 -16.17 2.09 11.82
C ALA A 110 -15.20 3.13 11.28
N GLU A 111 -13.93 3.09 11.65
CA GLU A 111 -12.87 4.00 11.17
C GLU A 111 -12.64 3.90 9.66
N LEU A 112 -13.03 2.79 9.04
CA LEU A 112 -12.92 2.57 7.61
C LEU A 112 -14.17 3.05 6.82
N ASN A 113 -15.13 3.73 7.46
CA ASN A 113 -16.36 4.16 6.79
C ASN A 113 -16.13 5.13 5.62
N GLN A 114 -15.03 5.90 5.63
CA GLN A 114 -14.65 6.80 4.53
C GLN A 114 -14.34 6.06 3.21
N ILE A 115 -14.06 4.77 3.26
CA ILE A 115 -13.90 3.95 2.05
C ILE A 115 -15.22 3.86 1.27
N GLY A 116 -16.36 3.81 1.97
CA GLY A 116 -17.70 3.73 1.36
C GLY A 116 -17.88 2.45 0.53
N THR A 117 -18.46 2.61 -0.67
CA THR A 117 -18.70 1.54 -1.66
C THR A 117 -17.74 1.65 -2.87
N ARG A 118 -16.62 2.36 -2.71
CA ARG A 118 -15.62 2.56 -3.78
C ARG A 118 -14.87 1.31 -4.21
N PRO A 119 -14.60 0.33 -3.31
CA PRO A 119 -13.79 -0.83 -3.67
C PRO A 119 -14.40 -1.67 -4.79
N ILE A 120 -13.52 -2.28 -5.55
CA ILE A 120 -13.91 -3.21 -6.61
C ILE A 120 -14.40 -4.52 -5.98
N ALA A 121 -15.51 -5.02 -6.49
CA ALA A 121 -16.06 -6.31 -6.03
C ALA A 121 -15.07 -7.45 -6.20
N ASN A 122 -15.07 -8.38 -5.24
CA ASN A 122 -14.17 -9.54 -5.18
C ASN A 122 -12.69 -9.15 -5.08
N THR A 123 -12.40 -8.03 -4.43
CA THR A 123 -11.05 -7.65 -4.00
C THR A 123 -11.00 -7.57 -2.49
N ASP A 124 -9.81 -7.79 -1.94
CA ASP A 124 -9.58 -7.73 -0.52
C ASP A 124 -9.12 -6.33 -0.09
N ILE A 125 -9.29 -6.06 1.18
CA ILE A 125 -8.71 -4.95 1.90
C ILE A 125 -7.79 -5.49 2.98
N ILE A 126 -6.70 -4.79 3.24
CA ILE A 126 -5.85 -5.03 4.39
C ILE A 126 -5.64 -3.73 5.15
N TYR A 127 -5.77 -3.79 6.47
CA TYR A 127 -5.64 -2.66 7.38
C TYR A 127 -4.61 -3.00 8.45
N ALA A 128 -3.59 -2.15 8.60
CA ALA A 128 -2.50 -2.36 9.52
C ALA A 128 -2.25 -1.12 10.38
N LYS A 129 -2.01 -1.36 11.69
CA LYS A 129 -1.74 -0.34 12.71
C LYS A 129 -0.36 -0.61 13.31
N HIS A 130 0.51 0.42 13.39
CA HIS A 130 1.88 0.25 13.91
C HIS A 130 2.55 1.60 14.22
N GLY A 131 3.60 1.57 15.01
CA GLY A 131 4.57 2.66 15.04
C GLY A 131 5.43 2.67 13.77
N SER A 132 5.88 3.82 13.32
CA SER A 132 6.74 3.93 12.15
C SER A 132 8.09 3.23 12.36
N GLY A 133 8.71 2.79 11.28
CA GLY A 133 10.07 2.23 11.33
C GLY A 133 11.18 3.29 11.50
N ARG A 134 10.84 4.59 11.58
CA ARG A 134 11.79 5.72 11.61
C ARG A 134 11.88 6.39 12.98
N ALA A 135 11.93 5.60 14.04
CA ALA A 135 11.93 6.08 15.39
C ALA A 135 13.13 7.01 15.73
N THR A 136 12.89 7.95 16.64
CA THR A 136 13.90 8.78 17.29
C THR A 136 13.89 8.55 18.80
N ILE A 137 14.73 9.28 19.53
CA ILE A 137 14.75 9.30 21.00
C ILE A 137 14.49 10.73 21.49
N LEU A 138 14.19 10.89 22.76
CA LEU A 138 14.24 12.21 23.40
C LEU A 138 15.68 12.76 23.40
N ASN A 139 15.80 14.06 23.28
CA ASN A 139 17.10 14.74 23.43
C ASN A 139 17.54 14.79 24.88
N THR A 140 16.59 14.92 25.79
CA THR A 140 16.79 14.93 27.25
C THR A 140 15.69 14.14 27.92
N SER A 141 16.01 13.47 29.04
CA SER A 141 15.03 12.77 29.87
C SER A 141 13.95 13.73 30.36
N MET A 142 12.73 13.25 30.45
CA MET A 142 11.63 13.97 31.08
C MET A 142 11.88 14.07 32.56
N THR A 143 11.59 15.22 33.16
CA THR A 143 11.71 15.44 34.61
C THR A 143 10.56 14.76 35.37
N ASN A 144 9.39 14.71 34.76
CA ASN A 144 8.18 14.05 35.29
C ASN A 144 7.18 13.79 34.15
N ALA A 145 6.08 13.15 34.46
CA ALA A 145 5.02 12.84 33.50
C ALA A 145 4.32 14.06 32.86
N SER A 146 4.43 15.24 33.51
CA SER A 146 3.87 16.52 33.03
C SER A 146 4.86 17.31 32.16
N THR A 147 6.04 16.77 31.85
CA THR A 147 7.01 17.44 30.96
C THR A 147 6.39 17.63 29.59
N ASN A 148 6.12 18.87 29.21
CA ASN A 148 5.47 19.26 27.97
C ASN A 148 5.92 20.68 27.57
N PRO A 149 6.48 20.89 26.36
CA PRO A 149 6.70 19.92 25.31
C PRO A 149 7.81 18.90 25.62
N ILE A 150 7.75 17.74 25.01
CA ILE A 150 8.89 16.82 24.94
C ILE A 150 9.84 17.26 23.83
N VAL A 151 11.13 17.02 24.01
CA VAL A 151 12.16 17.44 23.05
C VAL A 151 12.81 16.22 22.41
N LEU A 152 12.68 16.08 21.11
CA LEU A 152 13.25 14.99 20.32
C LEU A 152 14.64 15.34 19.83
N ALA A 153 15.53 14.37 19.75
CA ALA A 153 16.88 14.53 19.22
C ALA A 153 16.84 14.83 17.68
N ARG A 154 15.88 14.30 16.97
CA ARG A 154 15.68 14.48 15.52
C ARG A 154 14.20 14.28 15.16
N ASN A 155 13.81 14.65 13.93
CA ASN A 155 12.48 14.41 13.38
C ASN A 155 12.54 13.58 12.08
N PRO A 156 12.94 12.28 12.14
CA PRO A 156 13.06 11.44 10.95
C PRO A 156 11.70 11.10 10.32
N ASP A 157 10.63 11.14 11.10
CA ASP A 157 9.25 10.90 10.65
C ASP A 157 8.57 12.14 10.07
N GLN A 158 9.25 13.31 10.10
CA GLN A 158 8.66 14.58 9.69
C GLN A 158 7.33 14.85 10.40
N LEU A 159 7.33 14.67 11.73
CA LEU A 159 6.16 14.94 12.56
C LEU A 159 5.69 16.37 12.41
N ASP A 160 4.38 16.52 12.27
CA ASP A 160 3.67 17.79 12.21
C ASP A 160 2.58 17.88 13.29
N ALA A 161 2.07 19.10 13.53
CA ALA A 161 0.90 19.28 14.39
C ALA A 161 -0.31 18.53 13.82
N GLY A 162 -1.01 17.81 14.67
CA GLY A 162 -2.11 16.92 14.29
C GLY A 162 -1.74 15.45 14.15
N ASP A 163 -0.44 15.11 14.03
CA ASP A 163 -0.01 13.72 13.95
C ASP A 163 -0.24 12.95 15.25
N LEU A 164 -0.52 11.65 15.11
CA LEU A 164 -0.47 10.72 16.24
C LEU A 164 0.98 10.31 16.48
N VAL A 165 1.44 10.51 17.68
CA VAL A 165 2.81 10.21 18.12
C VAL A 165 2.77 9.11 19.16
N MET A 166 3.59 8.08 18.96
CA MET A 166 3.81 7.00 19.90
C MET A 166 5.15 7.25 20.62
N ILE A 167 5.12 7.23 21.95
CA ILE A 167 6.30 7.16 22.78
C ILE A 167 6.31 5.82 23.51
N SER A 168 7.44 5.12 23.51
CA SER A 168 7.55 3.79 24.12
C SER A 168 8.91 3.54 24.71
N ASP A 169 8.96 2.63 25.67
CA ASP A 169 10.16 2.00 26.20
C ASP A 169 9.88 0.50 26.44
N CYS A 170 10.75 -0.22 27.16
CA CYS A 170 10.50 -1.64 27.43
C CYS A 170 9.43 -1.91 28.51
N VAL A 171 8.85 -0.87 29.12
CA VAL A 171 7.81 -0.98 30.15
C VAL A 171 6.41 -0.80 29.57
N GLY A 172 6.26 0.08 28.56
CA GLY A 172 4.97 0.33 27.91
C GLY A 172 5.05 1.40 26.85
N SER A 173 3.93 1.68 26.21
CA SER A 173 3.79 2.71 25.18
C SER A 173 2.58 3.59 25.42
N GLU A 174 2.67 4.83 24.96
CA GLU A 174 1.58 5.80 25.00
C GLU A 174 1.43 6.45 23.62
N ILE A 175 0.19 6.70 23.20
CA ILE A 175 -0.14 7.35 21.93
C ILE A 175 -0.89 8.64 22.24
N PHE A 176 -0.37 9.76 21.75
CA PHE A 176 -0.98 11.07 21.89
C PHE A 176 -1.00 11.83 20.55
N ARG A 177 -1.89 12.81 20.43
CA ARG A 177 -1.91 13.73 19.29
C ARG A 177 -1.01 14.92 19.58
N ALA A 178 -0.06 15.20 18.70
CA ALA A 178 0.77 16.38 18.76
C ALA A 178 -0.07 17.63 18.47
N SER A 179 -0.13 18.57 19.40
CA SER A 179 -0.82 19.86 19.20
C SER A 179 0.08 20.89 18.54
N THR A 180 1.38 20.79 18.83
CA THR A 180 2.43 21.66 18.26
C THR A 180 3.68 20.85 17.97
N VAL A 181 4.34 21.17 16.86
CA VAL A 181 5.66 20.61 16.52
C VAL A 181 6.53 21.79 16.06
N SER A 182 7.72 21.96 16.64
CA SER A 182 8.65 23.00 16.19
C SER A 182 9.26 22.62 14.83
N ALA A 183 9.51 23.62 13.99
CA ALA A 183 10.22 23.40 12.73
C ALA A 183 11.70 23.02 13.00
N GLY A 184 12.25 22.18 12.14
CA GLY A 184 13.66 21.78 12.15
C GLY A 184 13.88 20.28 12.33
N ASN A 185 15.13 19.87 12.11
CA ASN A 185 15.53 18.46 12.15
C ASN A 185 16.23 18.04 13.44
N SER A 186 16.61 19.00 14.28
CA SER A 186 17.32 18.77 15.56
C SER A 186 16.64 19.51 16.69
N ASN A 187 16.57 18.89 17.87
CA ASN A 187 15.91 19.44 19.05
C ASN A 187 14.46 19.87 18.78
N VAL A 188 13.72 18.97 18.16
CA VAL A 188 12.33 19.22 17.78
C VAL A 188 11.43 19.11 19.00
N SER A 189 10.72 20.19 19.33
CA SER A 189 9.76 20.20 20.44
C SER A 189 8.40 19.74 19.95
N VAL A 190 7.83 18.75 20.66
CA VAL A 190 6.49 18.22 20.40
C VAL A 190 5.63 18.49 21.62
N GLY A 191 4.65 19.37 21.47
CA GLY A 191 3.68 19.70 22.52
C GLY A 191 2.37 18.97 22.30
N PHE A 192 1.65 18.68 23.40
CA PHE A 192 0.32 18.07 23.38
C PHE A 192 -0.55 18.71 24.48
N ASN A 193 -1.86 18.74 24.27
CA ASN A 193 -2.81 19.42 25.14
C ASN A 193 -4.05 18.54 25.40
N ALA A 194 -4.91 18.97 26.34
CA ALA A 194 -6.14 18.27 26.68
C ALA A 194 -7.30 18.54 25.71
N THR A 195 -7.12 19.36 24.67
CA THR A 195 -8.15 19.58 23.63
C THR A 195 -8.15 18.40 22.65
N ASP A 196 -6.94 17.98 22.26
CA ASP A 196 -6.74 16.91 21.25
C ASP A 196 -6.54 15.54 21.91
N ASN A 197 -6.36 15.52 23.25
CA ASN A 197 -6.09 14.34 24.03
C ASN A 197 -6.99 14.31 25.28
N SER A 198 -7.17 13.15 25.87
CA SER A 198 -7.94 12.96 27.12
C SER A 198 -7.30 13.68 28.32
N ARG A 199 -6.00 14.01 28.22
CA ARG A 199 -5.22 14.74 29.24
C ARG A 199 -3.99 15.42 28.63
N ALA A 200 -3.40 16.37 29.34
CA ALA A 200 -2.20 17.11 28.91
C ALA A 200 -0.89 16.56 29.49
N ASN A 201 -0.89 15.36 30.04
CA ASN A 201 0.29 14.72 30.62
C ASN A 201 0.31 13.23 30.25
N LEU A 202 1.51 12.66 30.16
CA LEU A 202 1.73 11.23 30.02
C LEU A 202 1.48 10.52 31.36
N ASN A 203 1.41 9.19 31.35
CA ASN A 203 1.27 8.41 32.59
C ASN A 203 2.55 8.39 33.41
N ARG A 204 3.70 8.55 32.74
CA ARG A 204 5.02 8.46 33.37
C ARG A 204 6.06 9.32 32.67
N ALA A 205 7.18 9.53 33.32
CA ALA A 205 8.35 10.14 32.72
C ALA A 205 9.13 9.09 31.92
N TYR A 206 9.55 9.47 30.72
CA TYR A 206 10.44 8.66 29.89
C TYR A 206 11.87 9.19 30.03
N THR A 207 12.82 8.27 30.19
CA THR A 207 14.23 8.60 30.40
C THR A 207 15.09 8.09 29.25
N VAL A 208 16.16 8.81 28.94
CA VAL A 208 17.17 8.42 27.98
C VAL A 208 18.47 8.09 28.69
N THR A 209 19.17 7.06 28.21
CA THR A 209 20.47 6.64 28.77
C THR A 209 21.63 7.50 28.27
N GLY A 210 21.38 8.36 27.27
CA GLY A 210 22.37 9.21 26.62
C GLY A 210 23.15 8.51 25.50
N ASN A 211 22.94 7.23 25.25
CA ASN A 211 23.51 6.51 24.14
C ASN A 211 22.40 6.00 23.20
N PRO A 212 22.13 6.69 22.06
CA PRO A 212 21.03 6.34 21.16
C PRO A 212 21.07 4.91 20.61
N ALA A 213 22.25 4.28 20.57
CA ALA A 213 22.41 2.93 20.06
C ALA A 213 21.85 1.86 21.03
N PHE A 214 21.84 2.15 22.32
CA PHE A 214 21.42 1.22 23.38
C PHE A 214 20.19 1.71 24.15
N ASP A 215 19.68 2.90 23.80
CA ASP A 215 18.48 3.42 24.45
C ASP A 215 17.24 2.64 24.02
N PRO A 216 16.48 2.05 24.94
CA PRO A 216 15.27 1.32 24.58
C PRO A 216 14.09 2.24 24.25
N MET A 217 14.14 3.53 24.68
CA MET A 217 13.07 4.48 24.46
C MET A 217 12.99 4.89 22.98
N ARG A 218 11.79 4.97 22.46
CA ARG A 218 11.51 5.37 21.08
C ARG A 218 10.35 6.35 21.03
N VAL A 219 10.49 7.36 20.16
CA VAL A 219 9.39 8.23 19.74
C VAL A 219 9.26 8.10 18.22
N MET A 220 8.05 7.90 17.75
CA MET A 220 7.77 7.64 16.35
C MET A 220 6.36 8.11 15.99
N ARG A 221 6.08 8.31 14.69
CA ARG A 221 4.71 8.49 14.21
C ARG A 221 3.94 7.18 14.41
N PHE A 222 2.71 7.29 14.84
CA PHE A 222 1.77 6.17 14.77
C PHE A 222 1.11 6.17 13.38
N GLU A 223 1.11 5.04 12.72
CA GLU A 223 0.55 4.83 11.39
C GLU A 223 -0.60 3.81 11.45
N SER A 224 -1.67 4.13 10.75
CA SER A 224 -2.88 3.30 10.69
C SER A 224 -3.49 3.42 9.30
N ASN A 225 -3.16 2.45 8.42
CA ASN A 225 -3.42 2.53 6.99
C ASN A 225 -4.21 1.32 6.47
N ALA A 226 -5.28 1.60 5.72
CA ALA A 226 -6.03 0.59 5.00
C ALA A 226 -5.76 0.69 3.50
N TYR A 227 -5.40 -0.44 2.89
CA TYR A 227 -5.07 -0.59 1.47
C TYR A 227 -6.17 -1.37 0.77
N PHE A 228 -6.71 -0.85 -0.35
CA PHE A 228 -7.80 -1.47 -1.10
C PHE A 228 -7.74 -1.06 -2.58
N ILE A 229 -8.47 -1.78 -3.44
CA ILE A 229 -8.55 -1.48 -4.87
C ILE A 229 -9.85 -0.76 -5.18
N ALA A 230 -9.74 0.38 -5.88
CA ALA A 230 -10.90 1.15 -6.31
C ALA A 230 -10.68 1.76 -7.69
N ASP A 231 -11.77 2.24 -8.30
CA ASP A 231 -11.75 3.01 -9.54
C ASP A 231 -11.06 4.37 -9.29
N SER A 232 -10.17 4.77 -10.18
CA SER A 232 -9.51 6.08 -10.11
C SER A 232 -10.41 7.25 -10.56
N GLY A 233 -11.56 6.97 -11.15
CA GLY A 233 -12.42 7.95 -11.80
C GLY A 233 -11.91 8.38 -13.19
N ARG A 234 -10.84 7.76 -13.70
CA ARG A 234 -10.26 8.01 -15.02
C ARG A 234 -10.46 6.80 -15.91
N THR A 235 -10.41 7.04 -17.22
CA THR A 235 -10.47 6.00 -18.24
C THR A 235 -9.18 6.02 -19.08
N ASP A 236 -8.84 4.88 -19.65
CA ASP A 236 -7.77 4.74 -20.62
C ASP A 236 -8.23 5.15 -22.05
N ALA A 237 -7.37 4.95 -23.06
CA ALA A 237 -7.63 5.32 -24.43
C ALA A 237 -8.83 4.57 -25.07
N ASP A 238 -9.16 3.38 -24.58
CA ASP A 238 -10.32 2.58 -25.04
C ASP A 238 -11.60 2.87 -24.19
N GLY A 239 -11.55 3.83 -23.26
CA GLY A 239 -12.67 4.20 -22.37
C GLY A 239 -12.88 3.24 -21.19
N THR A 240 -11.93 2.33 -20.93
CA THR A 240 -12.01 1.39 -19.81
C THR A 240 -11.53 2.06 -18.52
N ALA A 241 -12.25 1.88 -17.41
CA ALA A 241 -11.90 2.45 -16.12
C ALA A 241 -10.51 1.98 -15.66
N ILE A 242 -9.70 2.92 -15.18
CA ILE A 242 -8.38 2.66 -14.59
C ILE A 242 -8.59 2.38 -13.11
N ARG A 243 -8.24 1.17 -12.68
CA ARG A 243 -8.25 0.77 -11.28
C ARG A 243 -6.90 1.06 -10.63
N SER A 244 -6.92 1.35 -9.34
CA SER A 244 -5.72 1.73 -8.59
C SER A 244 -5.75 1.16 -7.18
N LEU A 245 -4.57 1.05 -6.59
CA LEU A 245 -4.40 0.85 -5.16
C LEU A 245 -4.62 2.19 -4.46
N TRP A 246 -5.50 2.20 -3.48
CA TRP A 246 -5.84 3.34 -2.64
C TRP A 246 -5.43 3.08 -1.20
N VAL A 247 -5.13 4.16 -0.49
CA VAL A 247 -4.80 4.15 0.93
C VAL A 247 -5.74 5.08 1.69
N LEU A 248 -6.32 4.58 2.77
CA LEU A 248 -7.00 5.40 3.77
C LEU A 248 -6.12 5.48 5.01
N ASP A 249 -5.66 6.68 5.33
CA ASP A 249 -5.04 7.00 6.62
C ASP A 249 -6.13 7.30 7.64
N THR A 250 -6.18 6.52 8.71
CA THR A 250 -7.18 6.69 9.79
C THR A 250 -6.63 7.45 10.99
N THR A 251 -5.41 7.99 10.92
CA THR A 251 -4.80 8.76 12.03
C THR A 251 -5.28 10.20 12.10
N ALA A 252 -5.77 10.76 10.99
CA ALA A 252 -6.28 12.13 10.92
C ALA A 252 -7.58 12.31 11.74
N SER A 253 -7.83 13.53 12.22
CA SER A 253 -9.08 13.87 12.93
C SER A 253 -9.64 15.19 12.37
N PRO A 254 -10.78 15.16 11.66
CA PRO A 254 -11.53 13.96 11.22
C PRO A 254 -10.77 13.14 10.17
N ILE A 255 -11.11 11.84 10.04
CA ILE A 255 -10.55 10.97 9.01
C ILE A 255 -10.95 11.52 7.64
N GLY A 256 -9.95 11.81 6.81
CA GLY A 256 -10.11 12.34 5.45
C GLY A 256 -10.54 11.28 4.42
N PRO A 257 -10.73 11.68 3.16
CA PRO A 257 -10.97 10.73 2.08
C PRO A 257 -9.71 9.90 1.78
N PRO A 258 -9.88 8.66 1.24
CA PRO A 258 -8.74 7.87 0.80
C PRO A 258 -7.99 8.55 -0.36
N THR A 259 -6.70 8.26 -0.46
CA THR A 259 -5.79 8.79 -1.48
C THR A 259 -5.39 7.69 -2.47
N GLU A 260 -5.39 7.99 -3.76
CA GLU A 260 -4.86 7.10 -4.79
C GLU A 260 -3.34 6.99 -4.66
N PHE A 261 -2.82 5.76 -4.74
CA PHE A 261 -1.41 5.50 -4.48
C PHE A 261 -0.66 4.92 -5.68
N VAL A 262 -1.14 3.81 -6.26
CA VAL A 262 -0.54 3.16 -7.44
C VAL A 262 -1.61 2.81 -8.45
N GLN A 263 -1.46 3.30 -9.69
CA GLN A 263 -2.39 2.97 -10.78
C GLN A 263 -2.10 1.63 -11.43
N GLY A 264 -3.12 1.10 -12.14
CA GLY A 264 -3.01 -0.16 -12.87
C GLY A 264 -3.19 -1.41 -12.02
N VAL A 265 -3.53 -1.29 -10.74
CA VAL A 265 -3.80 -2.43 -9.86
C VAL A 265 -5.26 -2.85 -10.02
N GLU A 266 -5.51 -3.99 -10.69
CA GLU A 266 -6.86 -4.48 -10.99
C GLU A 266 -7.48 -5.28 -9.85
N ASN A 267 -6.66 -6.05 -9.11
CA ASN A 267 -7.13 -6.94 -8.05
C ASN A 267 -6.06 -7.12 -6.98
N MET A 268 -6.52 -7.30 -5.76
CA MET A 268 -5.70 -7.67 -4.60
C MET A 268 -6.37 -8.82 -3.87
N GLN A 269 -5.59 -9.86 -3.54
CA GLN A 269 -6.00 -11.01 -2.75
C GLN A 269 -5.06 -11.18 -1.57
N VAL A 270 -5.61 -11.47 -0.40
CA VAL A 270 -4.87 -11.58 0.85
C VAL A 270 -5.23 -12.87 1.59
N LEU A 271 -4.23 -13.66 1.94
CA LEU A 271 -4.39 -14.85 2.76
C LEU A 271 -3.61 -14.72 4.06
N TYR A 272 -4.23 -15.16 5.14
CA TYR A 272 -3.69 -15.10 6.49
C TYR A 272 -3.16 -16.46 6.90
N GLY A 273 -1.86 -16.54 7.17
CA GLY A 273 -1.15 -17.75 7.59
C GLY A 273 -1.26 -17.94 9.10
N GLU A 274 -2.25 -18.70 9.51
CA GLU A 274 -2.53 -19.07 10.89
C GLU A 274 -1.68 -20.27 11.32
N ARG A 275 -1.11 -20.21 12.51
CA ARG A 275 -0.45 -21.35 13.14
C ARG A 275 -1.48 -22.28 13.75
N THR A 276 -1.55 -23.51 13.26
CA THR A 276 -2.44 -24.54 13.81
C THR A 276 -1.88 -25.15 15.08
N ALA A 277 -2.72 -25.85 15.85
CA ALA A 277 -2.29 -26.57 17.04
C ALA A 277 -1.19 -27.64 16.77
N SER A 278 -1.11 -28.15 15.54
CA SER A 278 -0.04 -29.05 15.11
C SER A 278 1.29 -28.35 14.78
N GLY A 279 1.35 -27.02 14.86
CA GLY A 279 2.51 -26.19 14.51
C GLY A 279 2.65 -25.88 13.01
N SER A 280 1.78 -26.42 12.15
CA SER A 280 1.75 -26.11 10.71
C SER A 280 1.15 -24.74 10.47
N ILE A 281 1.45 -24.13 9.31
CA ILE A 281 0.83 -22.87 8.87
C ILE A 281 -0.25 -23.20 7.84
N ARG A 282 -1.46 -22.70 8.08
CA ARG A 282 -2.60 -22.81 7.18
C ARG A 282 -2.96 -21.41 6.67
N TYR A 283 -3.09 -21.24 5.35
CA TYR A 283 -3.47 -19.98 4.74
C TYR A 283 -4.97 -19.94 4.44
N LEU A 284 -5.67 -18.95 4.98
CA LEU A 284 -7.12 -18.76 4.83
C LEU A 284 -7.41 -17.29 4.46
N PRO A 285 -8.47 -17.01 3.66
CA PRO A 285 -8.93 -15.66 3.42
C PRO A 285 -9.57 -15.05 4.67
N ALA A 286 -9.62 -13.74 4.75
CA ALA A 286 -10.38 -13.04 5.78
C ALA A 286 -11.85 -13.47 5.76
N GLY A 287 -12.49 -13.51 6.94
CA GLY A 287 -13.89 -13.94 7.08
C GLY A 287 -14.13 -15.46 7.00
N ASN A 288 -13.10 -16.26 6.79
CA ASN A 288 -13.23 -17.70 6.92
C ASN A 288 -13.49 -18.08 8.39
N ALA A 289 -14.56 -18.84 8.63
CA ALA A 289 -14.99 -19.23 9.99
C ALA A 289 -13.93 -20.01 10.79
N ASN A 290 -12.96 -20.61 10.11
CA ASN A 290 -11.88 -21.36 10.74
C ASN A 290 -10.60 -20.53 10.95
N LEU A 291 -10.59 -19.24 10.57
CA LEU A 291 -9.44 -18.36 10.74
C LEU A 291 -9.47 -17.72 12.13
N ASP A 292 -8.44 -17.99 12.93
CA ASP A 292 -8.16 -17.25 14.15
C ASP A 292 -7.08 -16.19 13.88
N MET A 293 -7.51 -14.92 13.80
CA MET A 293 -6.60 -13.80 13.54
C MET A 293 -5.53 -13.64 14.63
N ALA A 294 -5.78 -14.10 15.86
CA ALA A 294 -4.79 -14.07 16.95
C ALA A 294 -3.60 -15.01 16.69
N GLN A 295 -3.82 -16.09 15.94
CA GLN A 295 -2.79 -17.08 15.59
C GLN A 295 -2.08 -16.79 14.26
N VAL A 296 -2.42 -15.69 13.58
CA VAL A 296 -1.79 -15.32 12.30
C VAL A 296 -0.35 -14.89 12.53
N THR A 297 0.60 -15.57 11.87
CA THR A 297 2.04 -15.32 11.95
C THR A 297 2.63 -14.81 10.63
N SER A 298 1.89 -14.97 9.54
CA SER A 298 2.30 -14.50 8.21
C SER A 298 1.09 -14.11 7.37
N VAL A 299 1.32 -13.28 6.36
CA VAL A 299 0.30 -12.84 5.41
C VAL A 299 0.86 -13.02 4.00
N GLN A 300 0.10 -13.64 3.13
CA GLN A 300 0.38 -13.70 1.71
C GLN A 300 -0.46 -12.65 0.99
N VAL A 301 0.20 -11.77 0.24
CA VAL A 301 -0.44 -10.72 -0.55
C VAL A 301 -0.15 -10.96 -2.01
N GLY A 302 -1.18 -10.97 -2.83
CA GLY A 302 -1.10 -11.01 -4.28
C GLY A 302 -1.76 -9.80 -4.90
N LEU A 303 -1.14 -9.26 -5.94
CA LEU A 303 -1.66 -8.17 -6.75
C LEU A 303 -1.70 -8.60 -8.22
N LEU A 304 -2.79 -8.27 -8.92
CA LEU A 304 -2.85 -8.32 -10.37
C LEU A 304 -2.77 -6.90 -10.91
N LEU A 305 -1.74 -6.62 -11.70
CA LEU A 305 -1.57 -5.34 -12.36
C LEU A 305 -1.74 -5.47 -13.86
N ARG A 306 -2.16 -4.37 -14.49
CA ARG A 306 -2.20 -4.22 -15.94
C ARG A 306 -1.49 -2.95 -16.40
N SER A 307 -1.09 -2.91 -17.68
CA SER A 307 -0.71 -1.64 -18.33
C SER A 307 -1.90 -0.68 -18.33
N ILE A 308 -1.62 0.61 -18.20
CA ILE A 308 -2.68 1.64 -18.20
C ILE A 308 -3.40 1.62 -19.53
N ASP A 309 -2.67 1.71 -20.62
CA ASP A 309 -3.23 1.66 -21.98
C ASP A 309 -3.21 0.25 -22.56
N PRO A 310 -4.09 -0.01 -23.55
CA PRO A 310 -4.11 -1.26 -24.31
C PRO A 310 -2.92 -1.30 -25.29
N ILE A 311 -1.88 -2.08 -24.98
CA ILE A 311 -0.62 -2.15 -25.72
C ILE A 311 -0.36 -3.47 -26.43
N THR A 312 -1.17 -4.51 -26.18
CA THR A 312 -1.02 -5.80 -26.86
C THR A 312 -1.87 -5.86 -28.13
N SER A 313 -1.45 -6.68 -29.09
CA SER A 313 -2.18 -6.86 -30.35
C SER A 313 -3.45 -7.71 -30.20
N LYS A 314 -3.53 -8.56 -29.17
CA LYS A 314 -4.65 -9.47 -28.92
C LYS A 314 -5.18 -9.26 -27.50
N ALA A 315 -6.45 -9.58 -27.31
CA ALA A 315 -7.06 -9.60 -25.99
C ALA A 315 -6.35 -10.63 -25.09
N ASP A 316 -6.22 -10.28 -23.83
CA ASP A 316 -5.63 -11.16 -22.83
C ASP A 316 -6.64 -12.24 -22.40
N THR A 317 -6.27 -13.49 -22.59
CA THR A 317 -7.06 -14.69 -22.25
C THR A 317 -6.39 -15.55 -21.19
N LYS A 318 -5.32 -15.05 -20.56
CA LYS A 318 -4.54 -15.80 -19.57
C LYS A 318 -5.25 -15.85 -18.23
N THR A 319 -4.93 -16.89 -17.46
CA THR A 319 -5.26 -16.98 -16.03
C THR A 319 -4.00 -16.64 -15.21
N TYR A 320 -4.19 -15.89 -14.16
CA TYR A 320 -3.14 -15.42 -13.24
C TYR A 320 -3.38 -15.97 -11.85
N LEU A 321 -2.31 -16.43 -11.19
CA LEU A 321 -2.36 -16.86 -9.80
C LEU A 321 -1.99 -15.68 -8.89
N VAL A 322 -2.94 -15.23 -8.06
CA VAL A 322 -2.82 -14.08 -7.18
C VAL A 322 -3.14 -14.55 -5.75
N ALA A 323 -2.15 -14.59 -4.86
CA ALA A 323 -2.26 -15.12 -3.50
C ALA A 323 -3.04 -16.46 -3.44
N ASN A 324 -2.70 -17.41 -4.31
CA ASN A 324 -3.36 -18.72 -4.44
C ASN A 324 -4.81 -18.69 -4.95
N GLN A 325 -5.27 -17.56 -5.52
CA GLN A 325 -6.54 -17.42 -6.20
C GLN A 325 -6.30 -17.31 -7.72
N GLU A 326 -7.07 -18.05 -8.50
CA GLU A 326 -7.03 -17.97 -9.96
C GLU A 326 -7.95 -16.87 -10.48
N ILE A 327 -7.37 -15.90 -11.22
CA ILE A 327 -8.09 -14.81 -11.87
C ILE A 327 -7.95 -15.02 -13.39
N GLY A 328 -9.04 -15.42 -14.03
CA GLY A 328 -9.09 -15.69 -15.46
C GLY A 328 -9.79 -14.58 -16.25
N PRO A 329 -9.93 -14.75 -17.58
CA PRO A 329 -10.70 -13.84 -18.40
C PRO A 329 -12.20 -13.91 -18.06
N ALA A 330 -12.90 -12.79 -18.23
CA ALA A 330 -14.35 -12.74 -18.05
C ALA A 330 -15.05 -13.78 -18.97
N GLY A 331 -15.97 -14.55 -18.39
CA GLY A 331 -16.64 -15.66 -19.09
C GLY A 331 -15.84 -16.97 -19.13
N GLY A 332 -14.68 -17.02 -18.48
CA GLY A 332 -13.90 -18.26 -18.27
C GLY A 332 -14.46 -19.13 -17.15
N THR A 333 -13.68 -20.13 -16.72
CA THR A 333 -14.06 -21.12 -15.71
C THR A 333 -13.66 -20.73 -14.28
N THR A 334 -12.90 -19.65 -14.09
CA THR A 334 -12.42 -19.18 -12.79
C THR A 334 -13.50 -18.39 -12.05
N THR A 335 -13.53 -18.49 -10.71
CA THR A 335 -14.46 -17.75 -9.86
C THR A 335 -14.21 -16.23 -9.90
N LEU A 336 -12.93 -15.83 -9.98
CA LEU A 336 -12.51 -14.44 -10.14
C LEU A 336 -12.15 -14.16 -11.59
N SER A 337 -12.45 -12.93 -12.05
CA SER A 337 -12.16 -12.56 -13.43
C SER A 337 -11.52 -11.18 -13.56
N HIS A 338 -10.67 -11.03 -14.57
CA HIS A 338 -10.17 -9.74 -15.04
C HIS A 338 -10.98 -9.24 -16.25
N SER A 339 -10.86 -7.95 -16.55
CA SER A 339 -11.66 -7.29 -17.60
C SER A 339 -11.35 -7.73 -19.04
N GLY A 340 -10.38 -8.63 -19.26
CA GLY A 340 -9.91 -8.95 -20.60
C GLY A 340 -9.19 -7.76 -21.26
N GLY A 341 -9.46 -7.52 -22.55
CA GLY A 341 -8.88 -6.39 -23.30
C GLY A 341 -7.43 -6.61 -23.72
N ARG A 342 -6.85 -5.63 -24.43
CA ARG A 342 -5.50 -5.70 -25.00
C ARG A 342 -4.43 -5.18 -24.05
N TYR A 343 -4.49 -5.58 -22.78
CA TYR A 343 -3.57 -5.14 -21.76
C TYR A 343 -2.47 -6.17 -21.48
N LEU A 344 -1.28 -5.68 -21.16
CA LEU A 344 -0.24 -6.49 -20.54
C LEU A 344 -0.55 -6.64 -19.06
N ARG A 345 -0.65 -7.86 -18.55
CA ARG A 345 -0.88 -8.14 -17.13
C ARG A 345 0.25 -8.92 -16.51
N ALA A 346 0.46 -8.68 -15.23
CA ALA A 346 1.37 -9.47 -14.41
C ALA A 346 0.81 -9.64 -12.99
N ALA A 347 1.00 -10.82 -12.42
CA ALA A 347 0.71 -11.12 -11.03
C ALA A 347 1.97 -10.98 -10.20
N PHE A 348 1.84 -10.32 -9.05
CA PHE A 348 2.91 -10.13 -8.07
C PHE A 348 2.46 -10.74 -6.75
N ASN A 349 3.29 -11.60 -6.17
CA ASN A 349 2.97 -12.28 -4.92
C ASN A 349 4.12 -12.15 -3.93
N THR A 350 3.78 -11.94 -2.65
CA THR A 350 4.75 -11.95 -1.57
C THR A 350 4.16 -12.57 -0.32
N THR A 351 5.02 -13.13 0.53
CA THR A 351 4.63 -13.61 1.87
C THR A 351 5.42 -12.83 2.90
N VAL A 352 4.71 -12.20 3.82
CA VAL A 352 5.27 -11.34 4.86
C VAL A 352 5.05 -12.00 6.22
N ARG A 353 6.12 -12.15 7.00
CA ARG A 353 6.04 -12.62 8.38
C ARG A 353 5.76 -11.44 9.33
N LEU A 354 4.81 -11.61 10.22
CA LEU A 354 4.55 -10.69 11.33
C LEU A 354 5.64 -10.86 12.39
N ARG A 355 6.25 -9.77 12.83
CA ARG A 355 7.39 -9.80 13.78
C ARG A 355 7.03 -9.31 15.16
N ASN A 356 5.98 -8.49 15.26
CA ASN A 356 5.66 -7.72 16.47
C ASN A 356 4.37 -8.22 17.17
N ARG A 357 3.89 -9.39 16.80
CA ARG A 357 2.87 -10.09 17.54
C ARG A 357 3.53 -11.02 18.56
N ALA A 358 2.99 -11.05 19.79
CA ALA A 358 3.38 -12.06 20.76
C ALA A 358 3.22 -13.44 20.09
N SER A 359 4.26 -14.28 20.14
CA SER A 359 4.10 -15.67 19.71
C SER A 359 2.98 -16.27 20.58
N PRO A 360 1.93 -16.86 19.96
CA PRO A 360 0.96 -17.59 20.77
C PRO A 360 1.72 -18.56 21.65
N ALA A 361 1.38 -18.57 22.94
CA ALA A 361 1.97 -19.51 23.89
C ALA A 361 1.75 -20.92 23.34
N SER A 362 2.85 -21.67 23.21
CA SER A 362 2.85 -23.08 22.80
C SER A 362 2.20 -23.97 23.84
#